data_dbce64b0531a049473122cc268ffcebc
#
_entry.id   dbce64b0531a049473122cc268ffcebc
#
_cell.length_a   1.000
_cell.length_b   1.000
_cell.length_c   1.000
_cell.angle_alpha   90.00
_cell.angle_beta   90.00
_cell.angle_gamma   90.00
#
_symmetry.space_group_name_H-M   'P 1'
#
loop_
_entity.id
_entity.type
_entity.pdbx_description
1 polymer ?
#
loop_
_entity_poly.entity_id
_entity_poly.type
_entity_poly.pdbx_seq_one_letter_code
_entity_poly.pdbx_strand_id
1 'polypeptide(L)'
;MSELNINYFYSDSGPERGGIITTNKSLIELKNVNDNPTEGFSLSEDDLSLLEEPCVLGTFHTHPGGSSNLSVSDYLTFKNYPRLQHYICGKDGIKCFITQGGILVEKS
;
A
#
# COMPACT_ATOMS: atom_id res chain seq x y z
N MET A 1 -4.73 18.99 -11.41
CA MET A 1 -5.02 17.79 -10.64
C MET A 1 -3.81 16.87 -10.66
N SER A 2 -3.38 16.46 -9.51
CA SER A 2 -2.25 15.53 -9.44
C SER A 2 -2.77 14.10 -9.43
N GLU A 3 -2.15 13.23 -10.20
CA GLU A 3 -2.44 11.81 -10.17
C GLU A 3 -1.48 11.12 -9.21
N LEU A 4 -1.94 10.02 -8.62
CA LEU A 4 -1.08 9.19 -7.79
C LEU A 4 -0.17 8.38 -8.70
N ASN A 5 1.13 8.66 -8.66
CA ASN A 5 2.09 8.03 -9.54
C ASN A 5 2.78 6.84 -8.87
N ILE A 6 1.97 5.88 -8.44
CA ILE A 6 2.48 4.69 -7.75
C ILE A 6 3.38 3.86 -8.66
N ASN A 7 3.11 3.90 -9.97
CA ASN A 7 3.94 3.18 -10.97
C ASN A 7 5.42 3.57 -10.91
N TYR A 8 5.72 4.77 -10.44
CA TYR A 8 7.11 5.21 -10.29
C TYR A 8 7.93 4.23 -9.43
N PHE A 9 7.29 3.61 -8.46
CA PHE A 9 7.97 2.71 -7.51
C PHE A 9 8.02 1.27 -7.99
N TYR A 10 7.31 0.95 -9.07
CA TYR A 10 7.23 -0.44 -9.53
C TYR A 10 8.49 -0.87 -10.26
N SER A 11 8.91 -2.12 -9.99
CA SER A 11 9.97 -2.81 -10.72
C SER A 11 9.57 -4.28 -10.84
N ASP A 12 9.99 -4.95 -11.91
CA ASP A 12 9.69 -6.36 -12.10
C ASP A 12 10.43 -7.27 -11.14
N SER A 13 11.43 -6.76 -10.45
CA SER A 13 12.22 -7.53 -9.51
C SER A 13 12.73 -6.63 -8.39
N GLY A 14 13.30 -7.23 -7.35
CA GLY A 14 13.82 -6.49 -6.21
C GLY A 14 12.83 -6.45 -5.06
N PRO A 15 13.09 -5.61 -4.05
CA PRO A 15 12.23 -5.53 -2.88
C PRO A 15 10.91 -4.84 -3.19
N GLU A 16 9.88 -5.19 -2.43
CA GLU A 16 8.64 -4.43 -2.44
C GLU A 16 8.93 -3.03 -1.90
N ARG A 17 8.37 -2.04 -2.55
CA ARG A 17 8.47 -0.64 -2.14
C ARG A 17 7.08 -0.13 -1.81
N GLY A 18 7.01 0.82 -0.88
CA GLY A 18 5.72 1.36 -0.52
C GLY A 18 5.85 2.48 0.49
N GLY A 19 4.71 2.95 0.96
CA GLY A 19 4.65 4.04 1.91
C GLY A 19 3.23 4.51 2.12
N ILE A 20 3.10 5.82 2.36
CA ILE A 20 1.82 6.43 2.65
C ILE A 20 1.44 7.45 1.58
N ILE A 21 0.14 7.70 1.50
CA ILE A 21 -0.44 8.72 0.63
C ILE A 21 -1.08 9.74 1.55
N THR A 22 -0.72 11.02 1.38
CA THR A 22 -1.28 12.09 2.21
C THR A 22 -2.56 12.64 1.60
N THR A 23 -3.30 13.40 2.40
CA THR A 23 -4.57 13.99 1.95
C THR A 23 -4.38 14.98 0.80
N ASN A 24 -3.19 15.54 0.62
CA ASN A 24 -2.87 16.40 -0.53
C ASN A 24 -2.32 15.60 -1.72
N LYS A 25 -2.46 14.27 -1.69
CA LYS A 25 -2.08 13.38 -2.79
C LYS A 25 -0.57 13.24 -3.00
N SER A 26 0.23 13.47 -1.97
CA SER A 26 1.67 13.21 -2.01
C SER A 26 1.95 11.76 -1.64
N LEU A 27 2.91 11.16 -2.33
CA LEU A 27 3.40 9.81 -2.02
C LEU A 27 4.68 9.95 -1.21
N ILE A 28 4.73 9.33 -0.05
CA ILE A 28 5.91 9.33 0.81
C ILE A 28 6.38 7.90 0.97
N GLU A 29 7.54 7.59 0.39
CA GLU A 29 8.10 6.24 0.51
C GLU A 29 8.64 6.02 1.92
N LEU A 30 8.33 4.85 2.49
CA LEU A 30 8.80 4.43 3.80
C LEU A 30 9.65 3.17 3.64
N LYS A 31 10.50 2.94 4.63
CA LYS A 31 11.41 1.80 4.60
C LYS A 31 10.65 0.49 4.77
N ASN A 32 10.93 -0.48 3.90
CA ASN A 32 10.43 -1.84 4.04
C ASN A 32 11.34 -2.59 5.02
N VAL A 33 10.80 -2.92 6.19
CA VAL A 33 11.56 -3.62 7.24
C VAL A 33 11.21 -5.11 7.32
N ASN A 34 10.54 -5.64 6.31
CA ASN A 34 10.21 -7.06 6.26
C ASN A 34 11.49 -7.89 6.16
N ASP A 35 11.53 -9.02 6.87
CA ASP A 35 12.68 -9.93 6.82
C ASP A 35 12.90 -10.53 5.42
N ASN A 36 11.83 -10.58 4.63
CA ASN A 36 11.87 -11.06 3.25
C ASN A 36 11.31 -9.98 2.33
N PRO A 37 12.07 -8.91 2.09
CA PRO A 37 11.52 -7.71 1.45
C PRO A 37 11.11 -7.89 -0.01
N THR A 38 11.57 -8.95 -0.69
CA THR A 38 11.14 -9.24 -2.05
C THR A 38 9.74 -9.88 -2.10
N GLU A 39 9.26 -10.38 -0.97
CA GLU A 39 7.97 -11.09 -0.90
C GLU A 39 6.98 -10.44 0.05
N GLY A 40 7.39 -9.41 0.78
CA GLY A 40 6.50 -8.74 1.71
C GLY A 40 6.90 -7.30 1.96
N PHE A 41 5.94 -6.52 2.42
CA PHE A 41 6.17 -5.14 2.80
C PHE A 41 5.70 -4.92 4.23
N SER A 42 6.60 -4.44 5.09
CA SER A 42 6.28 -4.16 6.49
C SER A 42 6.87 -2.82 6.90
N LEU A 43 6.12 -2.09 7.71
CA LEU A 43 6.56 -0.83 8.28
C LEU A 43 7.10 -1.03 9.68
N SER A 44 8.06 -0.19 10.08
CA SER A 44 8.53 -0.15 11.47
C SER A 44 7.38 0.28 12.40
N GLU A 45 7.53 0.05 13.70
CA GLU A 45 6.52 0.50 14.68
C GLU A 45 6.30 2.00 14.60
N ASP A 46 7.39 2.78 14.46
CA ASP A 46 7.29 4.22 14.34
C ASP A 46 6.50 4.63 13.10
N ASP A 47 6.76 3.97 11.96
CA ASP A 47 6.06 4.29 10.73
C ASP A 47 4.61 3.81 10.77
N LEU A 48 4.31 2.69 11.45
CA LEU A 48 2.93 2.26 11.62
C LEU A 48 2.08 3.29 12.34
N SER A 49 2.67 4.05 13.27
CA SER A 49 1.93 5.10 13.96
C SER A 49 1.45 6.21 13.03
N LEU A 50 2.12 6.40 11.88
CA LEU A 50 1.71 7.39 10.88
C LEU A 50 0.34 7.06 10.29
N LEU A 51 -0.05 5.79 10.27
CA LEU A 51 -1.32 5.36 9.68
C LEU A 51 -2.52 5.85 10.49
N GLU A 52 -2.30 6.29 11.73
CA GLU A 52 -3.33 6.86 12.58
C GLU A 52 -3.48 8.38 12.40
N GLU A 53 -2.57 9.02 11.63
CA GLU A 53 -2.58 10.46 11.46
C GLU A 53 -3.69 10.89 10.51
N PRO A 54 -4.44 11.96 10.82
CA PRO A 54 -5.55 12.39 9.96
C PRO A 54 -5.10 12.89 8.59
N CYS A 55 -3.84 13.27 8.44
CA CYS A 55 -3.31 13.71 7.14
C CYS A 55 -2.95 12.55 6.21
N VAL A 56 -3.09 11.30 6.67
CA VAL A 56 -2.81 10.14 5.85
C VAL A 56 -4.11 9.63 5.24
N LEU A 57 -4.16 9.62 3.90
CA LEU A 57 -5.31 9.15 3.13
C LEU A 57 -5.26 7.64 2.94
N GLY A 58 -4.07 7.09 2.74
CA GLY A 58 -3.93 5.67 2.45
C GLY A 58 -2.50 5.19 2.41
N THR A 59 -2.34 3.97 1.93
CA THR A 59 -1.06 3.30 1.80
C THR A 59 -0.85 2.86 0.36
N PHE A 60 0.39 2.61 -0.02
CA PHE A 60 0.69 1.98 -1.29
C PHE A 60 1.88 1.05 -1.14
N HIS A 61 1.90 -0.01 -1.93
CA HIS A 61 3.10 -0.84 -2.07
C HIS A 61 3.09 -1.57 -3.41
N THR A 62 4.24 -2.14 -3.77
CA THR A 62 4.41 -2.85 -5.05
C THR A 62 4.55 -4.34 -4.82
N HIS A 63 4.13 -5.11 -5.82
CA HIS A 63 4.37 -6.56 -5.90
C HIS A 63 5.28 -6.81 -7.10
N PRO A 64 6.62 -6.74 -6.94
CA PRO A 64 7.54 -6.90 -8.08
C PRO A 64 7.32 -8.22 -8.81
N GLY A 65 7.03 -8.13 -10.12
CA GLY A 65 6.78 -9.30 -10.95
C GLY A 65 5.48 -10.04 -10.65
N GLY A 66 4.69 -9.55 -9.68
CA GLY A 66 3.45 -10.19 -9.27
C GLY A 66 2.21 -9.39 -9.64
N SER A 67 1.04 -9.95 -9.33
CA SER A 67 -0.21 -9.26 -9.60
C SER A 67 -0.53 -8.23 -8.52
N SER A 68 -1.44 -7.32 -8.84
CA SER A 68 -1.91 -6.30 -7.88
C SER A 68 -2.98 -6.84 -6.92
N ASN A 69 -3.24 -8.14 -6.91
CA ASN A 69 -4.19 -8.74 -5.99
C ASN A 69 -3.65 -8.79 -4.56
N LEU A 70 -4.58 -8.82 -3.60
CA LEU A 70 -4.25 -8.96 -2.19
C LEU A 70 -3.50 -10.26 -1.92
N SER A 71 -2.43 -10.19 -1.14
CA SER A 71 -1.89 -11.35 -0.47
C SER A 71 -2.66 -11.54 0.85
N VAL A 72 -2.48 -12.70 1.49
CA VAL A 72 -3.08 -12.93 2.80
C VAL A 72 -2.58 -11.90 3.81
N SER A 73 -1.28 -11.60 3.76
CA SER A 73 -0.67 -10.61 4.64
C SER A 73 -1.26 -9.22 4.41
N ASP A 74 -1.46 -8.83 3.14
CA ASP A 74 -2.09 -7.55 2.80
C ASP A 74 -3.49 -7.45 3.38
N TYR A 75 -4.28 -8.52 3.20
CA TYR A 75 -5.64 -8.56 3.69
C TYR A 75 -5.70 -8.33 5.20
N LEU A 76 -4.85 -9.03 5.94
CA LEU A 76 -4.82 -8.93 7.40
C LEU A 76 -4.41 -7.53 7.85
N THR A 77 -3.43 -6.93 7.15
CA THR A 77 -2.96 -5.58 7.46
C THR A 77 -4.04 -4.55 7.16
N PHE A 78 -4.63 -4.63 5.98
CA PHE A 78 -5.61 -3.62 5.54
C PHE A 78 -6.86 -3.62 6.43
N LYS A 79 -7.25 -4.76 6.95
CA LYS A 79 -8.39 -4.85 7.88
C LYS A 79 -8.17 -4.05 9.17
N ASN A 80 -6.91 -3.88 9.56
CA ASN A 80 -6.59 -3.11 10.76
C ASN A 80 -6.67 -1.59 10.55
N TYR A 81 -6.78 -1.16 9.29
CA TYR A 81 -6.81 0.27 8.95
C TYR A 81 -7.98 0.57 8.01
N PRO A 82 -9.22 0.37 8.49
CA PRO A 82 -10.41 0.46 7.62
C PRO A 82 -10.72 1.87 7.11
N ARG A 83 -10.14 2.89 7.72
CA ARG A 83 -10.31 4.27 7.29
C ARG A 83 -9.51 4.59 6.02
N LEU A 84 -8.46 3.82 5.77
CA LEU A 84 -7.49 4.14 4.72
C LEU A 84 -7.86 3.49 3.38
N GLN A 85 -7.38 4.11 2.30
CA GLN A 85 -7.39 3.53 0.97
C GLN A 85 -6.04 2.84 0.76
N HIS A 86 -6.06 1.58 0.29
CA HIS A 86 -4.85 0.78 0.17
C HIS A 86 -4.60 0.42 -1.29
N TYR A 87 -3.48 0.87 -1.83
CA TYR A 87 -3.14 0.68 -3.24
C TYR A 87 -2.05 -0.36 -3.39
N ILE A 88 -2.22 -1.26 -4.35
CA ILE A 88 -1.20 -2.26 -4.72
C ILE A 88 -0.89 -2.10 -6.19
N CYS A 89 0.40 -2.00 -6.51
CA CYS A 89 0.88 -1.92 -7.89
C CYS A 89 1.57 -3.23 -8.26
N GLY A 90 1.02 -3.95 -9.22
CA GLY A 90 1.60 -5.17 -9.76
C GLY A 90 1.89 -5.02 -11.25
N LYS A 91 2.34 -6.10 -11.87
CA LYS A 91 2.62 -6.10 -13.30
C LYS A 91 1.38 -5.86 -14.15
N ASP A 92 0.19 -6.10 -13.59
CA ASP A 92 -1.09 -5.93 -14.24
C ASP A 92 -1.75 -4.58 -13.99
N GLY A 93 -1.05 -3.67 -13.30
CA GLY A 93 -1.56 -2.33 -13.01
C GLY A 93 -1.74 -2.09 -11.53
N ILE A 94 -2.63 -1.15 -11.21
CA ILE A 94 -2.85 -0.70 -9.83
C ILE A 94 -4.28 -1.03 -9.42
N LYS A 95 -4.44 -1.57 -8.21
CA LYS A 95 -5.75 -1.77 -7.60
C LYS A 95 -5.79 -1.02 -6.27
N CYS A 96 -6.98 -0.55 -5.92
CA CYS A 96 -7.23 0.11 -4.64
C CYS A 96 -8.25 -0.71 -3.86
N PHE A 97 -7.96 -0.93 -2.58
CA PHE A 97 -8.85 -1.68 -1.69
C PHE A 97 -9.31 -0.77 -0.56
N ILE A 98 -10.61 -0.83 -0.26
CA ILE A 98 -11.21 -0.02 0.79
C ILE A 98 -12.14 -0.91 1.63
N THR A 99 -12.47 -0.44 2.82
CA THR A 99 -13.43 -1.13 3.68
C THR A 99 -14.81 -0.50 3.51
N GLN A 100 -15.80 -1.31 3.16
CA GLN A 100 -17.18 -0.90 3.05
C GLN A 100 -18.04 -1.87 3.85
N GLY A 101 -18.79 -1.33 4.83
CA GLY A 101 -19.65 -2.17 5.65
C GLY A 101 -18.90 -3.26 6.41
N GLY A 102 -17.66 -2.98 6.80
CA GLY A 102 -16.84 -3.94 7.52
C GLY A 102 -16.14 -4.97 6.65
N ILE A 103 -16.30 -4.87 5.32
CA ILE A 103 -15.72 -5.81 4.36
C ILE A 103 -14.72 -5.08 3.49
N LEU A 104 -13.56 -5.72 3.25
CA LEU A 104 -12.56 -5.19 2.36
C LEU A 104 -12.94 -5.51 0.92
N VAL A 105 -13.07 -4.47 0.09
CA VAL A 105 -13.49 -4.59 -1.31
C VAL A 105 -12.54 -3.83 -2.22
N GLU A 106 -12.48 -4.25 -3.49
CA GLU A 106 -11.73 -3.50 -4.49
C GLU A 106 -12.57 -2.29 -4.92
N LYS A 107 -11.95 -1.11 -4.91
CA LYS A 107 -12.60 0.11 -5.35
C LYS A 107 -12.53 0.20 -6.87
N SER A 108 -13.66 0.29 -7.49
CA SER A 108 -13.72 0.42 -8.96
C SER A 108 -13.55 1.87 -9.44
#